data_463b9bb0ec01977e4fcd7e4bf3afd056
#
_entry.id   463b9bb0ec01977e4fcd7e4bf3afd056
#
_cell.length_a   1.000
_cell.length_b   1.000
_cell.length_c   1.000
_cell.angle_alpha   90.00
_cell.angle_beta   90.00
_cell.angle_gamma   90.00
#
_symmetry.space_group_name_H-M   'P 1'
#
loop_
_entity.id
_entity.type
_entity.pdbx_description
1 polymer ?
#
loop_
_entity_poly.entity_id
_entity_poly.type
_entity_poly.pdbx_seq_one_letter_code
_entity_poly.pdbx_strand_id
1 'polypeptide(L)'
;MVRIAPRYPRTALIEGKEGYVIVELLVDESGSVLTAKVVEFSPSSIFNAAAVQAVLKWKFKPRVSGGVAVKQRGLTTIEFTL
;
A
#
# COMPACT_ATOMS: atom_id res chain seq x y z
N MET A 1 4.08 -3.79 13.57
CA MET A 1 3.63 -3.46 12.21
C MET A 1 4.05 -4.55 11.23
N VAL A 2 3.12 -4.99 10.40
CA VAL A 2 3.41 -6.01 9.39
C VAL A 2 3.19 -5.39 8.01
N ARG A 3 4.20 -5.50 7.16
CA ARG A 3 4.14 -5.07 5.75
C ARG A 3 4.33 -6.29 4.87
N ILE A 4 3.41 -6.46 3.93
CA ILE A 4 3.46 -7.54 2.96
C ILE A 4 4.04 -6.96 1.67
N ALA A 5 5.09 -7.60 1.14
CA ALA A 5 5.68 -7.17 -0.12
C ALA A 5 4.68 -7.38 -1.26
N PRO A 6 4.60 -6.44 -2.20
CA PRO A 6 3.71 -6.60 -3.34
C PRO A 6 4.24 -7.69 -4.28
N ARG A 7 3.30 -8.35 -4.94
CA ARG A 7 3.65 -9.31 -5.97
C ARG A 7 4.04 -8.55 -7.23
N TYR A 8 5.21 -8.87 -7.79
CA TYR A 8 5.65 -8.22 -9.01
C TYR A 8 4.80 -8.72 -10.19
N PRO A 9 4.14 -7.84 -10.95
CA PRO A 9 3.33 -8.28 -12.09
C PRO A 9 4.17 -9.04 -13.10
N ARG A 10 3.68 -10.20 -13.54
CA ARG A 10 4.45 -11.10 -14.39
C ARG A 10 4.90 -10.46 -15.71
N THR A 11 4.00 -9.72 -16.37
CA THR A 11 4.34 -9.04 -17.61
C THR A 11 5.42 -7.99 -17.41
N ALA A 12 5.34 -7.24 -16.32
CA ALA A 12 6.35 -6.25 -15.98
C ALA A 12 7.70 -6.91 -15.69
N LEU A 13 7.67 -8.04 -15.00
CA LEU A 13 8.89 -8.81 -14.71
C LEU A 13 9.57 -9.30 -16.00
N ILE A 14 8.79 -9.87 -16.90
CA ILE A 14 9.30 -10.39 -18.20
C ILE A 14 9.87 -9.26 -19.06
N GLU A 15 9.23 -8.11 -19.06
CA GLU A 15 9.64 -6.95 -19.84
C GLU A 15 10.69 -6.07 -19.15
N GLY A 16 11.06 -6.41 -17.94
CA GLY A 16 12.04 -5.63 -17.18
C GLY A 16 11.55 -4.25 -16.77
N LYS A 17 10.24 -4.08 -16.59
CA LYS A 17 9.66 -2.78 -16.22
C LYS A 17 9.75 -2.53 -14.74
N GLU A 18 10.04 -1.28 -14.38
CA GLU A 18 10.08 -0.79 -13.01
C GLU A 18 9.18 0.43 -12.87
N GLY A 19 8.80 0.76 -11.65
CA GLY A 19 7.97 1.91 -11.41
C GLY A 19 7.62 2.07 -9.93
N TYR A 20 6.70 3.00 -9.65
CA TYR A 20 6.20 3.22 -8.30
C TYR A 20 4.71 3.49 -8.30
N VAL A 21 4.11 3.30 -7.13
CA VAL A 21 2.71 3.61 -6.88
C VAL A 21 2.62 4.28 -5.52
N ILE A 22 1.99 5.44 -5.45
CA ILE A 22 1.67 6.11 -4.19
C ILE A 22 0.24 5.77 -3.83
N VAL A 23 0.06 5.20 -2.63
CA VAL A 23 -1.22 4.71 -2.15
C VAL A 23 -1.62 5.48 -0.90
N GLU A 24 -2.84 6.03 -0.91
CA GLU A 24 -3.47 6.60 0.27
C GLU A 24 -4.23 5.48 0.99
N LEU A 25 -3.98 5.34 2.28
CA LEU A 25 -4.62 4.28 3.06
C LEU A 25 -5.33 4.86 4.28
N LEU A 26 -6.42 4.18 4.64
CA LEU A 26 -7.16 4.45 5.88
C LEU A 26 -7.04 3.22 6.75
N VAL A 27 -6.57 3.41 7.98
CA VAL A 27 -6.35 2.34 8.95
C VAL A 27 -7.41 2.47 10.05
N ASP A 28 -8.02 1.36 10.40
CA ASP A 28 -9.05 1.37 11.45
C ASP A 28 -8.46 1.36 12.85
N GLU A 29 -9.32 1.35 13.85
CA GLU A 29 -8.94 1.41 15.25
C GLU A 29 -8.11 0.20 15.71
N SER A 30 -8.24 -0.93 15.01
CA SER A 30 -7.46 -2.14 15.32
C SER A 30 -6.11 -2.21 14.62
N GLY A 31 -5.82 -1.27 13.72
CA GLY A 31 -4.61 -1.28 12.92
C GLY A 31 -4.75 -1.99 11.57
N SER A 32 -5.95 -2.41 11.20
CA SER A 32 -6.22 -3.03 9.91
C SER A 32 -6.47 -1.96 8.84
N VAL A 33 -6.00 -2.22 7.62
CA VAL A 33 -6.23 -1.31 6.51
C VAL A 33 -7.66 -1.49 5.99
N LEU A 34 -8.46 -0.44 6.10
CA LEU A 34 -9.85 -0.43 5.62
C LEU A 34 -9.91 -0.20 4.11
N THR A 35 -9.18 0.80 3.63
CA THR A 35 -9.17 1.17 2.22
C THR A 35 -7.77 1.52 1.77
N ALA A 36 -7.51 1.28 0.50
CA ALA A 36 -6.26 1.65 -0.15
C ALA A 36 -6.61 2.21 -1.52
N LYS A 37 -6.15 3.44 -1.81
CA LYS A 37 -6.47 4.14 -3.04
C LYS A 37 -5.19 4.63 -3.69
N VAL A 38 -5.02 4.36 -4.99
CA VAL A 38 -3.89 4.88 -5.76
C VAL A 38 -4.12 6.37 -6.02
N VAL A 39 -3.17 7.21 -5.64
CA VAL A 39 -3.23 8.65 -5.88
C VAL A 39 -2.21 9.11 -6.92
N GLU A 40 -1.15 8.35 -7.14
CA GLU A 40 -0.15 8.62 -8.17
C GLU A 40 0.56 7.34 -8.54
N PHE A 41 1.00 7.25 -9.79
CA PHE A 41 1.78 6.12 -10.27
C PHE A 41 2.66 6.55 -11.45
N SER A 42 3.73 5.81 -11.72
CA SER A 42 4.63 6.04 -12.84
C SER A 42 5.44 4.79 -13.14
N PRO A 43 5.75 4.49 -14.40
CA PRO A 43 5.33 5.19 -15.62
C PRO A 43 3.97 4.76 -16.13
N SER A 44 3.40 3.66 -15.62
CA SER A 44 2.11 3.16 -16.08
C SER A 44 1.35 2.51 -14.95
N SER A 45 0.06 2.25 -15.18
CA SER A 45 -0.83 1.67 -14.18
C SER A 45 -0.63 0.17 -13.94
N ILE A 46 0.36 -0.45 -14.59
CA ILE A 46 0.58 -1.90 -14.52
C ILE A 46 0.81 -2.41 -13.10
N PHE A 47 1.34 -1.55 -12.21
CA PHE A 47 1.65 -1.93 -10.83
C PHE A 47 0.53 -1.64 -9.84
N ASN A 48 -0.52 -0.93 -10.25
CA ASN A 48 -1.52 -0.40 -9.31
C ASN A 48 -2.24 -1.50 -8.52
N ALA A 49 -2.73 -2.53 -9.18
CA ALA A 49 -3.45 -3.60 -8.52
C ALA A 49 -2.57 -4.35 -7.51
N ALA A 50 -1.33 -4.63 -7.88
CA ALA A 50 -0.39 -5.33 -7.01
C ALA A 50 -0.07 -4.51 -5.76
N ALA A 51 0.10 -3.19 -5.91
CA ALA A 51 0.36 -2.29 -4.80
C ALA A 51 -0.83 -2.25 -3.83
N VAL A 52 -2.04 -2.08 -4.34
CA VAL A 52 -3.25 -2.03 -3.52
C VAL A 52 -3.47 -3.34 -2.77
N GLN A 53 -3.32 -4.48 -3.45
CA GLN A 53 -3.50 -5.78 -2.82
C GLN A 53 -2.49 -6.02 -1.69
N ALA A 54 -1.26 -5.57 -1.85
CA ALA A 54 -0.24 -5.69 -0.80
C ALA A 54 -0.59 -4.82 0.40
N VAL A 55 -0.92 -3.56 0.17
CA VAL A 55 -1.23 -2.59 1.23
C VAL A 55 -2.45 -3.01 2.04
N LEU A 56 -3.47 -3.58 1.39
CA LEU A 56 -4.67 -4.06 2.08
C LEU A 56 -4.39 -5.16 3.10
N LYS A 57 -3.26 -5.86 2.96
CA LYS A 57 -2.84 -6.92 3.89
C LYS A 57 -1.93 -6.43 5.00
N TRP A 58 -1.56 -5.16 4.99
CA TRP A 58 -0.68 -4.60 6.01
C TRP A 58 -1.40 -4.47 7.34
N LYS A 59 -0.63 -4.57 8.44
CA LYS A 59 -1.12 -4.37 9.80
C LYS A 59 -0.27 -3.29 10.46
N PHE A 60 -0.95 -2.34 11.06
CA PHE A 60 -0.32 -1.23 11.77
C PHE A 60 -0.55 -1.35 13.26
N LYS A 61 0.30 -0.68 14.03
CA LYS A 61 0.05 -0.51 15.45
C LYS A 61 -1.13 0.46 15.59
N PRO A 62 -2.16 0.13 16.39
CA PRO A 62 -3.28 1.04 16.61
C PRO A 62 -2.81 2.40 17.09
N ARG A 63 -3.42 3.46 16.56
CA ARG A 63 -3.17 4.81 17.00
C ARG A 63 -4.11 5.14 18.15
N VAL A 64 -3.57 5.68 19.24
CA VAL A 64 -4.35 6.04 20.42
C VAL A 64 -4.29 7.55 20.63
N SER A 65 -5.44 8.16 20.83
CA SER A 65 -5.56 9.59 21.13
C SER A 65 -6.50 9.75 22.33
N GLY A 66 -6.03 10.39 23.40
CA GLY A 66 -6.83 10.56 24.60
C GLY A 66 -7.27 9.24 25.23
N GLY A 67 -6.46 8.19 25.14
CA GLY A 67 -6.78 6.87 25.68
C GLY A 67 -7.73 6.05 24.82
N VAL A 68 -8.12 6.53 23.64
CA VAL A 68 -9.06 5.85 22.73
C VAL A 68 -8.38 5.56 21.40
N ALA A 69 -8.56 4.34 20.92
CA ALA A 69 -8.05 3.96 19.60
C ALA A 69 -8.83 4.71 18.51
N VAL A 70 -8.12 5.27 17.56
CA VAL A 70 -8.70 6.10 16.49
C VAL A 70 -8.23 5.62 15.12
N LYS A 71 -8.98 5.97 14.09
CA LYS A 71 -8.58 5.76 12.70
C LYS A 71 -7.40 6.64 12.37
N GLN A 72 -6.58 6.20 11.43
CA GLN A 72 -5.45 6.98 10.94
C GLN A 72 -5.39 6.90 9.42
N ARG A 73 -4.91 7.97 8.81
CA ARG A 73 -4.78 8.07 7.35
C ARG A 73 -3.32 8.34 7.02
N GLY A 74 -2.85 7.77 5.91
CA GLY A 74 -1.48 7.99 5.50
C GLY A 74 -1.27 7.76 4.02
N LEU A 75 -0.06 8.08 3.59
CA LEU A 75 0.41 7.81 2.23
C LEU A 75 1.61 6.89 2.32
N THR A 76 1.71 5.98 1.37
CA THR A 76 2.89 5.14 1.23
C THR A 76 3.29 5.03 -0.23
N THR A 77 4.59 4.97 -0.49
CA THR A 77 5.12 4.75 -1.83
C THR A 77 5.58 3.31 -1.92
N ILE A 78 5.02 2.59 -2.87
CA ILE A 78 5.44 1.22 -3.17
C ILE A 78 6.30 1.27 -4.42
N GLU A 79 7.56 0.84 -4.30
CA GLU A 79 8.49 0.82 -5.41
C GLU A 79 8.59 -0.60 -5.96
N PHE A 80 8.59 -0.70 -7.29
CA PHE A 80 8.79 -1.96 -8.01
C PHE A 80 10.11 -1.87 -8.74
N THR A 81 11.13 -2.49 -8.18
CA THR A 81 12.48 -2.49 -8.74
C THR A 81 12.97 -3.92 -8.95
N LEU A 82 13.83 -4.08 -9.94
CA LEU A 82 14.41 -5.40 -10.28
C LEU A 82 15.83 -5.55 -9.75
#